data_74145155d1be3abd682948722d04719b
#
_entry.id   74145155d1be3abd682948722d04719b
#
_cell.length_a   1.000
_cell.length_b   1.000
_cell.length_c   1.000
_cell.angle_alpha   90.00
_cell.angle_beta   90.00
_cell.angle_gamma   90.00
#
_symmetry.space_group_name_H-M   'P 1'
#
loop_
_entity.id
_entity.type
_entity.pdbx_description
1 polymer ?
#
loop_
_entity_poly.entity_id
_entity_poly.type
_entity_poly.pdbx_seq_one_letter_code
_entity_poly.pdbx_strand_id
1 'polypeptide(L)'
;AALDTPSRIRFRKELRALLDGFDIPIILVTHDRTEALSLGDRMIVMDRGMVLQEGPITEVFSKPNQKTTAGIVGVENVFPGILTEKRDGLALIKIEDVLLEAVDIGLAPGQVMVGIRAEDIILETSEGARSSARNRLHGTIKAIMPEESLVRLTIDCGFSIDALITRESREEMGLEVLTEVTLSVKATVVHLFPH
;
A
#
# COMPACT_ATOMS: atom_id res chain seq x y z
N ALA A 1 16.02 11.16 24.29
CA ALA A 1 14.78 10.49 24.68
C ALA A 1 13.84 10.55 23.48
N ALA A 2 13.38 9.41 22.98
CA ALA A 2 12.40 9.37 21.91
C ALA A 2 11.03 9.79 22.48
N LEU A 3 10.33 10.67 21.76
CA LEU A 3 8.94 11.03 22.09
C LEU A 3 8.04 9.80 21.96
N ASP A 4 7.09 9.64 22.85
CA ASP A 4 6.03 8.65 22.74
C ASP A 4 5.08 8.97 21.57
N THR A 5 4.32 8.01 21.10
CA THR A 5 3.46 8.17 19.92
C THR A 5 2.46 9.32 20.02
N PRO A 6 1.71 9.54 21.13
CA PRO A 6 0.83 10.68 21.28
C PRO A 6 1.55 12.03 21.18
N SER A 7 2.72 12.14 21.81
CA SER A 7 3.54 13.36 21.76
C SER A 7 4.07 13.65 20.35
N ARG A 8 4.43 12.63 19.57
CA ARG A 8 4.82 12.79 18.16
C ARG A 8 3.68 13.34 17.30
N ILE A 9 2.45 12.82 17.48
CA ILE A 9 1.27 13.29 16.74
C ILE A 9 1.00 14.76 17.03
N ARG A 10 1.04 15.13 18.32
CA ARG A 10 0.83 16.53 18.75
C ARG A 10 1.92 17.44 18.19
N PHE A 11 3.18 17.05 18.32
CA PHE A 11 4.33 17.81 17.81
C PHE A 11 4.22 18.06 16.30
N ARG A 12 3.85 17.03 15.49
CA ARG A 12 3.67 17.21 14.04
C ARG A 12 2.59 18.23 13.71
N LYS A 13 1.46 18.23 14.43
CA LYS A 13 0.38 19.21 14.23
C LYS A 13 0.84 20.63 14.55
N GLU A 14 1.54 20.80 15.67
CA GLU A 14 2.09 22.09 16.08
C GLU A 14 3.15 22.59 15.09
N LEU A 15 4.03 21.68 14.64
CA LEU A 15 5.04 22.00 13.64
C LEU A 15 4.41 22.38 12.30
N ARG A 16 3.39 21.66 11.80
CA ARG A 16 2.69 22.01 10.55
C ARG A 16 2.09 23.42 10.65
N ALA A 17 1.38 23.72 11.74
CA ALA A 17 0.78 25.04 11.95
C ALA A 17 1.85 26.16 11.99
N LEU A 18 3.02 25.87 12.52
CA LEU A 18 4.14 26.81 12.55
C LEU A 18 4.74 27.00 11.15
N LEU A 19 4.93 25.92 10.40
CA LEU A 19 5.46 25.95 9.04
C LEU A 19 4.55 26.72 8.07
N ASP A 20 3.23 26.60 8.21
CA ASP A 20 2.24 27.34 7.41
C ASP A 20 2.32 28.87 7.60
N GLY A 21 2.96 29.32 8.67
CA GLY A 21 3.21 30.75 8.95
C GLY A 21 4.45 31.34 8.27
N PHE A 22 5.28 30.52 7.62
CA PHE A 22 6.50 30.98 6.94
C PHE A 22 6.32 31.02 5.42
N ASP A 23 6.68 32.13 4.81
CA ASP A 23 6.72 32.30 3.34
C ASP A 23 8.14 32.05 2.80
N ILE A 24 8.74 30.93 3.22
CA ILE A 24 10.07 30.49 2.78
C ILE A 24 10.07 29.01 2.44
N PRO A 25 10.88 28.57 1.45
CA PRO A 25 11.07 27.14 1.21
C PRO A 25 11.72 26.46 2.41
N ILE A 26 11.13 25.34 2.85
CA ILE A 26 11.63 24.53 3.94
C ILE A 26 11.91 23.13 3.42
N ILE A 27 13.09 22.60 3.71
CA ILE A 27 13.49 21.25 3.33
C ILE A 27 13.50 20.36 4.58
N LEU A 28 12.65 19.36 4.58
CA LEU A 28 12.62 18.30 5.60
C LEU A 28 13.27 17.04 5.02
N VAL A 29 14.28 16.52 5.71
CA VAL A 29 14.87 15.21 5.39
C VAL A 29 14.41 14.21 6.45
N THR A 30 13.68 13.20 6.03
CA THR A 30 13.15 12.17 6.92
C THR A 30 13.08 10.82 6.22
N HIS A 31 13.08 9.74 6.99
CA HIS A 31 12.74 8.39 6.54
C HIS A 31 11.36 7.95 7.07
N ASP A 32 10.70 8.80 7.85
CA ASP A 32 9.35 8.52 8.38
C ASP A 32 8.29 9.01 7.38
N ARG A 33 7.53 8.06 6.84
CA ARG A 33 6.45 8.30 5.87
C ARG A 33 5.36 9.21 6.43
N THR A 34 5.03 9.04 7.72
CA THR A 34 3.99 9.82 8.39
C THR A 34 4.43 11.28 8.56
N GLU A 35 5.72 11.52 8.84
CA GLU A 35 6.28 12.87 8.87
C GLU A 35 6.21 13.51 7.48
N ALA A 36 6.68 12.80 6.45
CA ALA A 36 6.62 13.28 5.08
C ALA A 36 5.19 13.66 4.68
N LEU A 37 4.21 12.75 4.87
CA LEU A 37 2.79 12.99 4.54
C LEU A 37 2.15 14.13 5.33
N SER A 38 2.56 14.31 6.59
CA SER A 38 1.94 15.31 7.48
C SER A 38 2.49 16.71 7.28
N LEU A 39 3.76 16.83 6.88
CA LEU A 39 4.50 18.10 6.87
C LEU A 39 4.85 18.58 5.47
N GLY A 40 4.94 17.69 4.47
CA GLY A 40 5.40 18.04 3.13
C GLY A 40 4.24 18.40 2.18
N ASP A 41 4.51 19.33 1.27
CA ASP A 41 3.63 19.62 0.12
C ASP A 41 4.14 18.92 -1.14
N ARG A 42 5.47 18.84 -1.28
CA ARG A 42 6.17 18.12 -2.34
C ARG A 42 7.15 17.13 -1.73
N MET A 43 7.47 16.10 -2.47
CA MET A 43 8.41 15.07 -2.05
C MET A 43 9.44 14.79 -3.14
N ILE A 44 10.67 14.55 -2.72
CA ILE A 44 11.74 13.98 -3.52
C ILE A 44 12.12 12.65 -2.88
N VAL A 45 11.91 11.55 -3.59
CA VAL A 45 12.36 10.22 -3.17
C VAL A 45 13.77 10.00 -3.69
N MET A 46 14.67 9.65 -2.80
CA MET A 46 16.08 9.39 -3.13
C MET A 46 16.52 8.00 -2.67
N ASP A 47 17.33 7.37 -3.47
CA ASP A 47 18.06 6.15 -3.10
C ASP A 47 19.50 6.22 -3.65
N ARG A 48 20.47 5.86 -2.82
CA ARG A 48 21.90 5.82 -3.16
C ARG A 48 22.41 7.09 -3.87
N GLY A 49 21.96 8.27 -3.43
CA GLY A 49 22.34 9.57 -3.98
C GLY A 49 21.66 9.95 -5.29
N MET A 50 20.73 9.15 -5.80
CA MET A 50 19.96 9.45 -7.00
C MET A 50 18.54 9.83 -6.66
N VAL A 51 17.98 10.80 -7.38
CA VAL A 51 16.56 11.13 -7.34
C VAL A 51 15.79 10.07 -8.14
N LEU A 52 14.87 9.37 -7.48
CA LEU A 52 14.05 8.33 -8.11
C LEU A 52 12.72 8.90 -8.62
N GLN A 53 12.11 9.78 -7.84
CA GLN A 53 10.85 10.43 -8.19
C GLN A 53 10.70 11.73 -7.41
N GLU A 54 10.08 12.73 -8.03
CA GLU A 54 9.69 13.98 -7.37
C GLU A 54 8.27 14.38 -7.81
N GLY A 55 7.58 15.12 -6.95
CA GLY A 55 6.24 15.63 -7.27
C GLY A 55 5.45 16.06 -6.03
N PRO A 56 4.17 16.41 -6.22
CA PRO A 56 3.24 16.55 -5.10
C PRO A 56 3.24 15.30 -4.24
N ILE A 57 3.24 15.47 -2.92
CA ILE A 57 3.40 14.32 -2.00
C ILE A 57 2.31 13.26 -2.20
N THR A 58 1.07 13.70 -2.39
CA THR A 58 -0.07 12.81 -2.66
C THR A 58 0.11 11.99 -3.94
N GLU A 59 0.72 12.57 -4.98
CA GLU A 59 0.98 11.89 -6.24
C GLU A 59 2.09 10.84 -6.10
N VAL A 60 3.22 11.22 -5.48
CA VAL A 60 4.36 10.31 -5.27
C VAL A 60 3.94 9.11 -4.42
N PHE A 61 3.13 9.33 -3.37
CA PHE A 61 2.62 8.25 -2.53
C PHE A 61 1.60 7.36 -3.24
N SER A 62 0.68 7.94 -4.04
CA SER A 62 -0.39 7.19 -4.71
C SER A 62 0.03 6.57 -6.03
N LYS A 63 1.08 7.10 -6.68
CA LYS A 63 1.54 6.68 -8.01
C LYS A 63 3.06 6.59 -8.05
N PRO A 64 3.69 5.70 -7.24
CA PRO A 64 5.12 5.47 -7.36
C PRO A 64 5.43 4.95 -8.77
N ASN A 65 6.52 5.45 -9.38
CA ASN A 65 6.86 5.18 -10.78
C ASN A 65 7.69 3.92 -10.98
N GLN A 66 8.20 3.32 -9.91
CA GLN A 66 9.03 2.12 -9.95
C GLN A 66 9.02 1.37 -8.60
N LYS A 67 9.45 0.10 -8.62
CA LYS A 67 9.46 -0.79 -7.46
C LYS A 67 10.19 -0.20 -6.25
N THR A 68 11.36 0.41 -6.46
CA THR A 68 12.15 0.98 -5.35
C THR A 68 11.40 2.13 -4.68
N THR A 69 10.82 3.05 -5.46
CA THR A 69 9.97 4.12 -4.93
C THR A 69 8.77 3.54 -4.19
N ALA A 70 8.09 2.54 -4.76
CA ALA A 70 6.96 1.85 -4.14
C ALA A 70 7.32 1.32 -2.75
N GLY A 71 8.44 0.63 -2.60
CA GLY A 71 8.92 0.14 -1.30
C GLY A 71 9.20 1.27 -0.30
N ILE A 72 9.83 2.37 -0.75
CA ILE A 72 10.13 3.54 0.10
C ILE A 72 8.85 4.19 0.59
N VAL A 73 7.85 4.35 -0.27
CA VAL A 73 6.56 4.97 0.09
C VAL A 73 5.54 4.00 0.71
N GLY A 74 5.92 2.73 0.93
CA GLY A 74 5.15 1.77 1.71
C GLY A 74 4.17 0.92 0.94
N VAL A 75 4.48 0.61 -0.30
CA VAL A 75 3.82 -0.48 -1.02
C VAL A 75 4.59 -1.75 -0.69
N GLU A 76 4.07 -2.56 0.23
CA GLU A 76 4.79 -3.74 0.74
C GLU A 76 4.67 -4.94 -0.20
N ASN A 77 3.48 -5.15 -0.76
CA ASN A 77 3.24 -6.25 -1.69
C ASN A 77 3.58 -5.81 -3.10
N VAL A 78 4.70 -6.29 -3.64
CA VAL A 78 5.14 -5.97 -5.00
C VAL A 78 5.46 -7.25 -5.74
N PHE A 79 4.69 -7.56 -6.79
CA PHE A 79 4.77 -8.81 -7.55
C PHE A 79 5.05 -8.57 -9.03
N PRO A 80 5.80 -9.45 -9.70
CA PRO A 80 5.80 -9.50 -11.16
C PRO A 80 4.44 -10.02 -11.66
N GLY A 81 3.92 -9.43 -12.73
CA GLY A 81 2.69 -9.85 -13.38
C GLY A 81 2.73 -9.65 -14.88
N ILE A 82 1.74 -10.15 -15.56
CA ILE A 82 1.55 -9.99 -17.00
C ILE A 82 0.23 -9.27 -17.23
N LEU A 83 0.28 -8.06 -17.78
CA LEU A 83 -0.90 -7.34 -18.27
C LEU A 83 -1.36 -8.04 -19.54
N THR A 84 -2.52 -8.69 -19.49
CA THR A 84 -3.04 -9.54 -20.57
C THR A 84 -4.07 -8.82 -21.43
N GLU A 85 -4.93 -8.02 -20.82
CA GLU A 85 -6.08 -7.41 -21.48
C GLU A 85 -6.40 -6.04 -20.86
N LYS A 86 -7.06 -5.18 -21.63
CA LYS A 86 -7.63 -3.91 -21.19
C LYS A 86 -9.08 -3.83 -21.62
N ARG A 87 -9.97 -3.50 -20.70
CA ARG A 87 -11.38 -3.36 -20.95
C ARG A 87 -12.04 -2.36 -19.99
N ASP A 88 -12.85 -1.47 -20.53
CA ASP A 88 -13.68 -0.53 -19.75
C ASP A 88 -12.90 0.31 -18.74
N GLY A 89 -11.67 0.76 -19.12
CA GLY A 89 -10.80 1.55 -18.24
C GLY A 89 -10.08 0.72 -17.16
N LEU A 90 -10.15 -0.61 -17.25
CA LEU A 90 -9.46 -1.54 -16.39
C LEU A 90 -8.41 -2.33 -17.17
N ALA A 91 -7.33 -2.67 -16.49
CA ALA A 91 -6.29 -3.60 -16.91
C ALA A 91 -6.48 -4.92 -16.20
N LEU A 92 -6.40 -6.04 -16.92
CA LEU A 92 -6.41 -7.40 -16.38
C LEU A 92 -4.98 -7.92 -16.31
N ILE A 93 -4.55 -8.29 -15.11
CA ILE A 93 -3.18 -8.71 -14.84
C ILE A 93 -3.19 -10.14 -14.29
N LYS A 94 -2.34 -11.00 -14.85
CA LYS A 94 -2.09 -12.34 -14.34
C LYS A 94 -0.85 -12.32 -13.44
N ILE A 95 -1.00 -12.78 -12.18
CA ILE A 95 0.10 -13.08 -11.24
C ILE A 95 0.00 -14.56 -10.91
N GLU A 96 1.01 -15.36 -11.26
CA GLU A 96 0.94 -16.82 -11.22
C GLU A 96 -0.35 -17.32 -11.93
N ASP A 97 -1.26 -17.96 -11.22
CA ASP A 97 -2.56 -18.41 -11.74
C ASP A 97 -3.74 -17.51 -11.34
N VAL A 98 -3.47 -16.40 -10.68
CA VAL A 98 -4.47 -15.45 -10.18
C VAL A 98 -4.63 -14.28 -11.14
N LEU A 99 -5.88 -13.88 -11.39
CA LEU A 99 -6.21 -12.68 -12.18
C LEU A 99 -6.61 -11.53 -11.27
N LEU A 100 -6.00 -10.37 -11.50
CA LEU A 100 -6.32 -9.12 -10.82
C LEU A 100 -6.75 -8.06 -11.82
N GLU A 101 -7.69 -7.20 -11.39
CA GLU A 101 -8.08 -6.00 -12.10
C GLU A 101 -7.45 -4.77 -11.44
N ALA A 102 -6.88 -3.89 -12.25
CA ALA A 102 -6.37 -2.57 -11.84
C ALA A 102 -6.95 -1.48 -12.75
N VAL A 103 -6.86 -0.23 -12.34
CA VAL A 103 -7.16 0.90 -13.24
C VAL A 103 -6.13 0.94 -14.37
N ASP A 104 -6.57 1.05 -15.63
CA ASP A 104 -5.64 1.19 -16.76
C ASP A 104 -4.94 2.54 -16.73
N ILE A 105 -3.63 2.53 -16.67
CA ILE A 105 -2.76 3.71 -16.68
C ILE A 105 -2.02 3.89 -18.00
N GLY A 106 -2.44 3.18 -19.05
CA GLY A 106 -1.86 3.33 -20.41
C GLY A 106 -0.65 2.44 -20.68
N LEU A 107 -0.25 1.52 -19.78
CA LEU A 107 0.86 0.59 -20.05
C LEU A 107 0.51 -0.37 -21.18
N ALA A 108 1.48 -0.71 -22.03
CA ALA A 108 1.29 -1.74 -23.05
C ALA A 108 1.11 -3.12 -22.41
N PRO A 109 0.35 -4.04 -23.05
CA PRO A 109 0.32 -5.45 -22.64
C PRO A 109 1.74 -6.05 -22.57
N GLY A 110 2.00 -6.86 -21.56
CA GLY A 110 3.31 -7.46 -21.31
C GLY A 110 3.67 -7.51 -19.83
N GLN A 111 4.96 -7.63 -19.52
CA GLN A 111 5.46 -7.69 -18.15
C GLN A 111 5.26 -6.36 -17.43
N VAL A 112 4.70 -6.43 -16.22
CA VAL A 112 4.47 -5.29 -15.33
C VAL A 112 4.79 -5.70 -13.89
N MET A 113 5.03 -4.71 -13.05
CA MET A 113 5.05 -4.91 -11.60
C MET A 113 3.70 -4.46 -11.03
N VAL A 114 3.16 -5.23 -10.10
CA VAL A 114 1.90 -4.96 -9.40
C VAL A 114 2.20 -4.65 -7.95
N GLY A 115 1.70 -3.53 -7.46
CA GLY A 115 1.88 -3.09 -6.08
C GLY A 115 0.53 -2.97 -5.35
N ILE A 116 0.45 -3.50 -4.12
CA ILE A 116 -0.71 -3.38 -3.25
C ILE A 116 -0.21 -3.06 -1.84
N ARG A 117 -0.79 -2.08 -1.16
CA ARG A 117 -0.48 -1.83 0.24
C ARG A 117 -1.15 -2.87 1.12
N ALA A 118 -0.46 -3.30 2.18
CA ALA A 118 -1.01 -4.27 3.12
C ALA A 118 -2.28 -3.72 3.82
N GLU A 119 -2.33 -2.41 4.06
CA GLU A 119 -3.46 -1.71 4.67
C GLU A 119 -4.69 -1.55 3.76
N ASP A 120 -4.52 -1.70 2.44
CA ASP A 120 -5.60 -1.62 1.45
C ASP A 120 -6.34 -2.94 1.23
N ILE A 121 -5.88 -4.01 1.88
CA ILE A 121 -6.47 -5.35 1.79
C ILE A 121 -7.52 -5.51 2.89
N ILE A 122 -8.75 -5.77 2.47
CA ILE A 122 -9.86 -6.06 3.37
C ILE A 122 -10.00 -7.57 3.49
N LEU A 123 -10.09 -8.08 4.72
CA LEU A 123 -10.34 -9.49 4.99
C LEU A 123 -11.82 -9.73 5.27
N GLU A 124 -12.35 -10.80 4.70
CA GLU A 124 -13.72 -11.25 4.89
C GLU A 124 -13.68 -12.75 5.29
N THR A 125 -14.47 -13.12 6.30
CA THR A 125 -14.61 -14.53 6.77
C THR A 125 -15.80 -15.23 6.15
N SER A 126 -16.68 -14.51 5.45
CA SER A 126 -17.86 -15.06 4.79
C SER A 126 -18.03 -14.48 3.39
N GLU A 127 -18.44 -15.32 2.44
CA GLU A 127 -18.87 -14.87 1.12
C GLU A 127 -20.24 -14.19 1.23
N GLY A 128 -20.42 -13.03 0.61
CA GLY A 128 -21.77 -12.59 0.34
C GLY A 128 -22.10 -11.11 0.25
N ALA A 129 -21.30 -10.20 0.73
CA ALA A 129 -21.62 -8.79 0.57
C ALA A 129 -21.26 -8.28 -0.83
N ARG A 130 -22.20 -7.60 -1.52
CA ARG A 130 -21.88 -6.83 -2.73
C ARG A 130 -20.98 -5.67 -2.32
N SER A 131 -19.75 -5.64 -2.82
CA SER A 131 -18.80 -4.57 -2.56
C SER A 131 -18.28 -3.97 -3.86
N SER A 132 -17.64 -2.80 -3.78
CA SER A 132 -16.93 -2.19 -4.91
C SER A 132 -15.55 -2.80 -5.16
N ALA A 133 -15.12 -3.77 -4.35
CA ALA A 133 -13.90 -4.52 -4.58
C ALA A 133 -14.09 -5.42 -5.80
N ARG A 134 -13.22 -5.26 -6.79
CA ARG A 134 -13.25 -6.07 -8.01
C ARG A 134 -12.39 -7.31 -7.91
N ASN A 135 -11.40 -7.29 -7.03
CA ASN A 135 -10.52 -8.42 -6.77
C ASN A 135 -10.97 -9.12 -5.51
N ARG A 136 -11.25 -10.41 -5.61
CA ARG A 136 -11.51 -11.31 -4.49
C ARG A 136 -10.60 -12.51 -4.62
N LEU A 137 -9.72 -12.68 -3.64
CA LEU A 137 -8.75 -13.75 -3.58
C LEU A 137 -9.07 -14.64 -2.39
N HIS A 138 -9.06 -15.93 -2.59
CA HIS A 138 -9.18 -16.90 -1.49
C HIS A 138 -7.79 -17.30 -1.06
N GLY A 139 -7.53 -17.32 0.22
CA GLY A 139 -6.22 -17.65 0.73
C GLY A 139 -6.25 -18.23 2.14
N THR A 140 -5.10 -18.74 2.55
CA THR A 140 -4.88 -19.33 3.87
C THR A 140 -3.83 -18.53 4.62
N ILE A 141 -4.09 -18.16 5.87
CA ILE A 141 -3.14 -17.45 6.72
C ILE A 141 -1.96 -18.38 7.04
N LYS A 142 -0.75 -17.98 6.68
CA LYS A 142 0.49 -18.72 6.95
C LYS A 142 1.26 -18.21 8.15
N ALA A 143 1.18 -16.89 8.43
CA ALA A 143 1.84 -16.29 9.58
C ALA A 143 1.05 -15.10 10.11
N ILE A 144 1.21 -14.83 11.40
CA ILE A 144 0.61 -13.70 12.11
C ILE A 144 1.70 -13.03 12.93
N MET A 145 2.01 -11.77 12.64
CA MET A 145 3.05 -11.00 13.33
C MET A 145 2.45 -9.72 13.93
N PRO A 146 2.54 -9.53 15.26
CA PRO A 146 2.14 -8.27 15.89
C PRO A 146 3.06 -7.11 15.44
N GLU A 147 2.46 -5.97 15.07
CA GLU A 147 3.16 -4.73 14.74
C GLU A 147 2.54 -3.56 15.53
N GLU A 148 3.17 -3.14 16.62
CA GLU A 148 2.64 -2.09 17.52
C GLU A 148 1.14 -2.25 17.85
N SER A 149 0.28 -1.40 17.27
CA SER A 149 -1.19 -1.46 17.42
C SER A 149 -1.90 -2.31 16.37
N LEU A 150 -1.17 -2.80 15.37
CA LEU A 150 -1.67 -3.57 14.24
C LEU A 150 -1.19 -5.02 14.28
N VAL A 151 -1.66 -5.80 13.33
CA VAL A 151 -1.25 -7.19 13.12
C VAL A 151 -1.04 -7.39 11.62
N ARG A 152 0.13 -7.87 11.25
CA ARG A 152 0.45 -8.31 9.90
C ARG A 152 0.10 -9.77 9.74
N LEU A 153 -0.63 -10.07 8.69
CA LEU A 153 -1.00 -11.42 8.29
C LEU A 153 -0.34 -11.73 6.96
N THR A 154 0.47 -12.78 6.90
CA THR A 154 0.97 -13.31 5.63
C THR A 154 0.02 -14.40 5.15
N ILE A 155 -0.55 -14.22 3.97
CA ILE A 155 -1.61 -15.06 3.40
C ILE A 155 -1.13 -15.63 2.07
N ASP A 156 -1.37 -16.91 1.89
CA ASP A 156 -1.09 -17.62 0.63
C ASP A 156 -2.41 -17.75 -0.16
N CYS A 157 -2.47 -17.07 -1.30
CA CYS A 157 -3.59 -17.11 -2.24
C CYS A 157 -3.14 -17.51 -3.66
N GLY A 158 -2.16 -18.43 -3.76
CA GLY A 158 -1.45 -18.80 -4.99
C GLY A 158 -0.13 -18.03 -5.12
N PHE A 159 0.00 -16.93 -4.40
CA PHE A 159 1.23 -16.18 -4.11
C PHE A 159 1.12 -15.59 -2.70
N SER A 160 2.25 -15.29 -2.09
CA SER A 160 2.27 -14.75 -0.71
C SER A 160 1.97 -13.27 -0.71
N ILE A 161 0.97 -12.84 0.05
CA ILE A 161 0.56 -11.43 0.20
C ILE A 161 0.39 -11.08 1.68
N ASP A 162 0.82 -9.89 2.07
CA ASP A 162 0.67 -9.38 3.43
C ASP A 162 -0.54 -8.46 3.52
N ALA A 163 -1.36 -8.67 4.54
CA ALA A 163 -2.44 -7.77 4.94
C ALA A 163 -2.16 -7.19 6.34
N LEU A 164 -2.57 -5.95 6.57
CA LEU A 164 -2.38 -5.24 7.83
C LEU A 164 -3.74 -4.87 8.42
N ILE A 165 -4.06 -5.40 9.60
CA ILE A 165 -5.34 -5.20 10.28
C ILE A 165 -5.14 -4.76 11.74
N THR A 166 -6.21 -4.31 12.40
CA THR A 166 -6.17 -4.02 13.83
C THR A 166 -6.17 -5.31 14.67
N ARG A 167 -5.69 -5.23 15.90
CA ARG A 167 -5.77 -6.36 16.84
C ARG A 167 -7.22 -6.76 17.14
N GLU A 168 -8.08 -5.75 17.29
CA GLU A 168 -9.52 -5.94 17.52
C GLU A 168 -10.16 -6.73 16.37
N SER A 169 -9.92 -6.32 15.11
CA SER A 169 -10.43 -7.05 13.94
C SER A 169 -9.96 -8.50 13.90
N ARG A 170 -8.70 -8.77 14.25
CA ARG A 170 -8.18 -10.13 14.34
C ARG A 170 -8.95 -10.97 15.37
N GLU A 171 -9.20 -10.39 16.55
CA GLU A 171 -9.89 -11.08 17.66
C GLU A 171 -11.36 -11.33 17.30
N GLU A 172 -12.08 -10.31 16.82
CA GLU A 172 -13.49 -10.41 16.42
C GLU A 172 -13.71 -11.43 15.29
N MET A 173 -12.79 -11.49 14.33
CA MET A 173 -12.86 -12.43 13.21
C MET A 173 -12.30 -13.82 13.57
N GLY A 174 -11.69 -13.99 14.74
CA GLY A 174 -11.10 -15.25 15.18
C GLY A 174 -9.98 -15.75 14.27
N LEU A 175 -9.14 -14.83 13.75
CA LEU A 175 -8.12 -15.19 12.77
C LEU A 175 -6.90 -15.84 13.42
N GLU A 176 -6.62 -17.06 12.97
CA GLU A 176 -5.48 -17.88 13.39
C GLU A 176 -4.68 -18.35 12.17
N VAL A 177 -3.50 -18.89 12.41
CA VAL A 177 -2.72 -19.57 11.35
C VAL A 177 -3.54 -20.76 10.85
N LEU A 178 -3.56 -20.95 9.53
CA LEU A 178 -4.36 -21.91 8.76
C LEU A 178 -5.85 -21.52 8.60
N THR A 179 -6.31 -20.39 9.11
CA THR A 179 -7.66 -19.90 8.80
C THR A 179 -7.75 -19.55 7.30
N GLU A 180 -8.81 -20.01 6.66
CA GLU A 180 -9.17 -19.62 5.29
C GLU A 180 -9.88 -18.25 5.33
N VAL A 181 -9.47 -17.35 4.46
CA VAL A 181 -9.99 -15.98 4.36
C VAL A 181 -10.19 -15.59 2.90
N THR A 182 -11.09 -14.63 2.68
CA THR A 182 -11.21 -13.93 1.41
C THR A 182 -10.59 -12.54 1.54
N LEU A 183 -9.69 -12.22 0.62
CA LEU A 183 -9.09 -10.90 0.48
C LEU A 183 -9.87 -10.11 -0.57
N SER A 184 -10.40 -8.97 -0.18
CA SER A 184 -11.08 -8.03 -1.07
C SER A 184 -10.22 -6.81 -1.32
N VAL A 185 -9.90 -6.53 -2.60
CA VAL A 185 -9.04 -5.42 -3.02
C VAL A 185 -9.73 -4.64 -4.14
N LYS A 186 -9.83 -3.32 -3.98
CA LYS A 186 -10.36 -2.46 -5.04
C LYS A 186 -9.36 -2.33 -6.19
N ALA A 187 -9.83 -2.30 -7.43
CA ALA A 187 -8.98 -2.05 -8.60
C ALA A 187 -8.25 -0.69 -8.52
N THR A 188 -8.81 0.28 -7.80
CA THR A 188 -8.24 1.63 -7.64
C THR A 188 -7.00 1.70 -6.74
N VAL A 189 -6.75 0.69 -5.91
CA VAL A 189 -5.58 0.61 -5.02
C VAL A 189 -4.54 -0.40 -5.50
N VAL A 190 -4.80 -1.04 -6.63
CA VAL A 190 -3.81 -1.88 -7.33
C VAL A 190 -2.97 -0.98 -8.21
N HIS A 191 -1.69 -0.83 -7.87
CA HIS A 191 -0.74 0.01 -8.60
C HIS A 191 0.01 -0.80 -9.64
N LEU A 192 0.16 -0.22 -10.84
CA LEU A 192 0.93 -0.83 -11.92
C LEU A 192 2.19 0.00 -12.18
N PHE A 193 3.32 -0.68 -12.36
CA PHE A 193 4.59 -0.05 -12.73
C PHE A 193 5.18 -0.76 -13.95
N PRO A 194 5.98 -0.08 -14.78
CA PRO A 194 6.83 -0.76 -15.75
C PRO A 194 7.73 -1.79 -15.07
N HIS A 195 7.96 -2.89 -15.77
CA HIS A 195 8.90 -3.95 -15.30
C HIS A 195 10.35 -3.49 -15.46
#